data_550395e55bc7d3cc0115d47e7156dc21
#
_entry.id   550395e55bc7d3cc0115d47e7156dc21
#
_cell.length_a   1.000
_cell.length_b   1.000
_cell.length_c   1.000
_cell.angle_alpha   90.00
_cell.angle_beta   90.00
_cell.angle_gamma   90.00
#
_symmetry.space_group_name_H-M   'P 1'
#
loop_
_entity.id
_entity.type
_entity.pdbx_description
1 polymer ?
#
loop_
_entity_poly.entity_id
_entity_poly.type
_entity_poly.pdbx_seq_one_letter_code
_entity_poly.pdbx_strand_id
1 'polypeptide(L)'
;MKKYLLATAAVAVLSASSAFAADMAARPYTKAPMAAPAAVYDWTGFYIGGHVGGAFRGNSDNLVGGGNDGRFMGGGQIGWDTQFGGNWVFGLEANYSFLDTSSSFANRGLGSVTGRLGSAWGPTLLYVKGGYAWADSRFTNGFTGDAGRNGYTVGGGIEYLFNRNWSGKIEYQYYDFGTTTFLTPTLAVGGFRNDEHTVKAGLNYRFNWGNF
;
A
#
# COMPACT_ATOMS: atom_id res chain seq x y z
N MET A 1 -34.83 54.36 -27.92
CA MET A 1 -36.06 53.61 -28.03
C MET A 1 -35.85 52.11 -28.43
N LYS A 2 -34.87 51.79 -29.26
CA LYS A 2 -34.61 50.35 -29.67
C LYS A 2 -34.12 49.42 -28.54
N LYS A 3 -33.50 49.96 -27.46
CA LYS A 3 -32.97 49.15 -26.35
C LYS A 3 -34.06 48.69 -25.37
N TYR A 4 -35.18 49.38 -25.29
CA TYR A 4 -36.29 49.00 -24.41
C TYR A 4 -37.23 48.01 -25.02
N LEU A 5 -37.28 47.94 -26.36
CA LEU A 5 -38.08 46.96 -27.11
C LEU A 5 -37.50 45.54 -27.00
N LEU A 6 -36.18 45.40 -26.90
CA LEU A 6 -35.53 44.10 -26.70
C LEU A 6 -35.71 43.59 -25.26
N ALA A 7 -35.74 44.47 -24.25
CA ALA A 7 -35.96 44.09 -22.87
C ALA A 7 -37.41 43.62 -22.61
N THR A 8 -38.40 44.25 -23.24
CA THR A 8 -39.80 43.82 -23.09
C THR A 8 -40.08 42.50 -23.81
N ALA A 9 -39.44 42.23 -24.94
CA ALA A 9 -39.56 40.95 -25.64
C ALA A 9 -38.92 39.77 -24.82
N ALA A 10 -37.82 39.98 -24.11
CA ALA A 10 -37.17 38.99 -23.28
C ALA A 10 -38.02 38.61 -22.05
N VAL A 11 -38.74 39.56 -21.44
CA VAL A 11 -39.62 39.30 -20.30
C VAL A 11 -40.89 38.56 -20.74
N ALA A 12 -41.43 38.81 -21.91
CA ALA A 12 -42.60 38.11 -22.44
C ALA A 12 -42.33 36.64 -22.79
N VAL A 13 -41.12 36.30 -23.19
CA VAL A 13 -40.72 34.89 -23.48
C VAL A 13 -40.54 34.08 -22.20
N LEU A 14 -40.09 34.70 -21.09
CA LEU A 14 -39.91 34.03 -19.80
C LEU A 14 -41.25 33.76 -19.07
N SER A 15 -42.31 34.49 -19.38
CA SER A 15 -43.63 34.29 -18.75
C SER A 15 -44.49 33.23 -19.48
N ALA A 16 -44.15 32.82 -20.70
CA ALA A 16 -44.91 31.83 -21.45
C ALA A 16 -44.55 30.36 -21.10
N SER A 17 -43.51 30.10 -20.33
CA SER A 17 -43.08 28.75 -20.01
C SER A 17 -43.75 28.11 -18.77
N SER A 18 -44.59 28.86 -18.05
CA SER A 18 -45.26 28.33 -16.86
C SER A 18 -46.65 27.72 -17.12
N ALA A 19 -47.16 27.79 -18.35
CA ALA A 19 -48.53 27.32 -18.65
C ALA A 19 -48.62 25.84 -19.06
N PHE A 20 -47.50 25.15 -19.32
CA PHE A 20 -47.51 23.74 -19.70
C PHE A 20 -47.31 22.75 -18.55
N ALA A 21 -47.16 23.23 -17.33
CA ALA A 21 -46.85 22.37 -16.17
C ALA A 21 -48.12 21.82 -15.47
N ALA A 22 -49.33 22.23 -15.89
CA ALA A 22 -50.55 21.94 -15.12
C ALA A 22 -51.31 20.67 -15.56
N ASP A 23 -50.88 20.01 -16.64
CA ASP A 23 -51.63 18.85 -17.16
C ASP A 23 -50.75 17.59 -17.33
N MET A 24 -49.74 17.44 -16.47
CA MET A 24 -49.06 16.15 -16.37
C MET A 24 -49.87 15.23 -15.46
N ALA A 25 -50.51 14.22 -16.07
CA ALA A 25 -51.12 13.13 -15.34
C ALA A 25 -50.21 12.66 -14.22
N ALA A 26 -50.71 12.52 -12.99
CA ALA A 26 -49.97 12.06 -11.84
C ALA A 26 -49.21 10.79 -12.22
N ARG A 27 -47.86 10.88 -12.24
CA ARG A 27 -47.01 9.71 -12.49
C ARG A 27 -47.39 8.63 -11.48
N PRO A 28 -47.67 7.39 -11.92
CA PRO A 28 -47.92 6.33 -10.98
C PRO A 28 -46.74 6.24 -10.02
N TYR A 29 -47.00 6.30 -8.74
CA TYR A 29 -46.01 6.20 -7.67
C TYR A 29 -45.42 4.78 -7.71
N THR A 30 -44.42 4.56 -8.55
CA THR A 30 -43.63 3.34 -8.50
C THR A 30 -42.81 3.43 -7.24
N LYS A 31 -43.10 2.55 -6.27
CA LYS A 31 -42.30 2.38 -5.08
C LYS A 31 -40.83 2.32 -5.52
N ALA A 32 -40.01 3.25 -5.02
CA ALA A 32 -38.59 3.27 -5.33
C ALA A 32 -38.03 1.87 -5.07
N PRO A 33 -37.19 1.31 -5.97
CA PRO A 33 -36.55 0.04 -5.71
C PRO A 33 -35.88 0.11 -4.32
N MET A 34 -36.11 -0.89 -3.50
CA MET A 34 -35.42 -0.98 -2.21
C MET A 34 -33.92 -0.83 -2.48
N ALA A 35 -33.32 0.18 -1.86
CA ALA A 35 -31.85 0.34 -1.93
C ALA A 35 -31.22 -0.98 -1.54
N ALA A 36 -30.34 -1.51 -2.38
CA ALA A 36 -29.57 -2.69 -2.04
C ALA A 36 -28.87 -2.44 -0.70
N PRO A 37 -28.83 -3.42 0.21
CA PRO A 37 -28.12 -3.29 1.48
C PRO A 37 -26.72 -2.77 1.20
N ALA A 38 -26.28 -1.75 1.96
CA ALA A 38 -24.93 -1.22 1.84
C ALA A 38 -23.93 -2.37 2.08
N ALA A 39 -22.98 -2.53 1.18
CA ALA A 39 -21.94 -3.55 1.34
C ALA A 39 -21.17 -3.26 2.64
N VAL A 40 -21.23 -4.19 3.58
CA VAL A 40 -20.43 -4.10 4.80
C VAL A 40 -19.06 -4.68 4.48
N TYR A 41 -18.04 -3.82 4.55
CA TYR A 41 -16.64 -4.21 4.38
C TYR A 41 -16.05 -4.47 5.75
N ASP A 42 -15.64 -5.71 6.01
CA ASP A 42 -14.97 -6.13 7.24
C ASP A 42 -13.54 -6.57 6.90
N TRP A 43 -12.58 -5.92 7.53
CA TRP A 43 -11.15 -6.20 7.38
C TRP A 43 -10.65 -7.24 8.38
N THR A 44 -11.51 -7.73 9.28
CA THR A 44 -11.15 -8.72 10.30
C THR A 44 -10.91 -10.08 9.67
N GLY A 45 -9.79 -10.71 10.01
CA GLY A 45 -9.48 -12.07 9.60
C GLY A 45 -8.02 -12.28 9.23
N PHE A 46 -7.67 -13.54 9.00
CA PHE A 46 -6.38 -13.94 8.47
C PHE A 46 -6.31 -13.70 6.96
N TYR A 47 -5.10 -13.46 6.47
CA TYR A 47 -4.82 -13.41 5.05
C TYR A 47 -3.47 -14.02 4.71
N ILE A 48 -3.36 -14.51 3.50
CA ILE A 48 -2.12 -14.96 2.87
C ILE A 48 -2.03 -14.32 1.49
N GLY A 49 -0.84 -13.95 1.07
CA GLY A 49 -0.68 -13.30 -0.22
C GLY A 49 0.72 -13.41 -0.80
N GLY A 50 0.84 -12.91 -2.02
CA GLY A 50 2.09 -12.73 -2.72
C GLY A 50 2.30 -11.28 -3.11
N HIS A 51 3.56 -10.90 -3.28
CA HIS A 51 3.93 -9.58 -3.76
C HIS A 51 5.11 -9.62 -4.71
N VAL A 52 5.17 -8.62 -5.57
CA VAL A 52 6.31 -8.30 -6.42
C VAL A 52 6.64 -6.83 -6.29
N GLY A 53 7.88 -6.46 -6.58
CA GLY A 53 8.27 -5.06 -6.45
C GLY A 53 9.72 -4.80 -6.82
N GLY A 54 10.19 -3.63 -6.40
CA GLY A 54 11.58 -3.21 -6.56
C GLY A 54 12.18 -2.77 -5.22
N ALA A 55 13.46 -3.09 -5.05
CA ALA A 55 14.28 -2.66 -3.92
C ALA A 55 15.36 -1.69 -4.43
N PHE A 56 15.53 -0.58 -3.71
CA PHE A 56 16.45 0.51 -4.06
C PHE A 56 17.32 0.81 -2.84
N ARG A 57 18.63 0.98 -3.03
CA ARG A 57 19.52 1.39 -1.94
C ARG A 57 19.32 2.86 -1.59
N GLY A 58 19.29 3.18 -0.29
CA GLY A 58 19.04 4.54 0.20
C GLY A 58 20.23 5.47 0.11
N ASN A 59 21.47 4.98 0.15
CA ASN A 59 22.66 5.83 0.18
C ASN A 59 23.57 5.58 -1.01
N SER A 60 23.75 6.63 -1.83
CA SER A 60 24.70 6.68 -2.94
C SER A 60 26.04 7.20 -2.44
N ASP A 61 26.77 6.44 -1.62
CA ASP A 61 28.17 6.75 -1.41
C ASP A 61 28.95 6.44 -2.69
N ASN A 62 29.23 7.50 -3.46
CA ASN A 62 29.95 7.49 -4.75
C ASN A 62 31.38 6.95 -4.69
N LEU A 63 31.82 6.38 -3.57
CA LEU A 63 33.22 5.90 -3.39
C LEU A 63 33.45 4.49 -3.92
N VAL A 64 32.43 3.71 -4.21
CA VAL A 64 32.57 2.37 -4.80
C VAL A 64 31.42 2.16 -5.81
N GLY A 65 31.51 2.75 -7.01
CA GLY A 65 30.76 2.33 -8.20
C GLY A 65 29.25 2.06 -7.99
N GLY A 66 28.56 2.87 -7.21
CA GLY A 66 27.15 2.68 -6.89
C GLY A 66 26.25 3.20 -8.03
N GLY A 67 25.95 2.34 -8.98
CA GLY A 67 24.80 2.54 -9.87
C GLY A 67 23.50 2.48 -9.05
N ASN A 68 22.53 3.26 -9.44
CA ASN A 68 21.16 3.27 -8.87
C ASN A 68 20.40 2.01 -9.33
N ASP A 69 20.92 0.83 -8.99
CA ASP A 69 20.42 -0.44 -9.47
C ASP A 69 19.19 -0.86 -8.65
N GLY A 70 18.01 -0.51 -9.16
CA GLY A 70 16.77 -1.10 -8.69
C GLY A 70 16.81 -2.62 -8.93
N ARG A 71 16.58 -3.40 -7.87
CA ARG A 71 16.54 -4.86 -7.94
C ARG A 71 15.10 -5.33 -7.88
N PHE A 72 14.76 -6.26 -8.76
CA PHE A 72 13.45 -6.92 -8.69
C PHE A 72 13.38 -7.78 -7.42
N MET A 73 12.20 -7.76 -6.80
CA MET A 73 11.90 -8.59 -5.65
C MET A 73 10.53 -9.23 -5.78
N GLY A 74 10.39 -10.41 -5.20
CA GLY A 74 9.11 -11.11 -5.12
C GLY A 74 9.07 -11.98 -3.89
N GLY A 75 7.87 -12.17 -3.33
CA GLY A 75 7.75 -12.93 -2.10
C GLY A 75 6.34 -13.18 -1.66
N GLY A 76 6.20 -13.58 -0.39
CA GLY A 76 4.93 -13.86 0.24
C GLY A 76 4.75 -13.14 1.55
N GLN A 77 3.48 -13.01 1.95
CA GLN A 77 3.08 -12.47 3.23
C GLN A 77 1.93 -13.28 3.83
N ILE A 78 1.89 -13.26 5.15
CA ILE A 78 0.78 -13.77 5.95
C ILE A 78 0.49 -12.76 7.05
N GLY A 79 -0.77 -12.56 7.38
CA GLY A 79 -1.13 -11.62 8.44
C GLY A 79 -2.52 -11.85 8.99
N TRP A 80 -2.81 -11.07 9.98
CA TRP A 80 -4.11 -11.03 10.64
C TRP A 80 -4.47 -9.60 10.97
N ASP A 81 -5.72 -9.23 10.68
CA ASP A 81 -6.27 -7.92 10.97
C ASP A 81 -7.48 -8.02 11.88
N THR A 82 -7.72 -6.98 12.64
CA THR A 82 -8.98 -6.76 13.37
C THR A 82 -9.46 -5.33 13.13
N GLN A 83 -10.73 -5.20 12.79
CA GLN A 83 -11.39 -3.91 12.63
C GLN A 83 -12.14 -3.56 13.91
N PHE A 84 -11.96 -2.33 14.40
CA PHE A 84 -12.59 -1.83 15.61
C PHE A 84 -13.03 -0.37 15.45
N GLY A 85 -13.98 0.08 16.26
CA GLY A 85 -14.44 1.47 16.21
C GLY A 85 -14.99 1.92 14.86
N GLY A 86 -15.44 0.97 14.04
CA GLY A 86 -16.02 1.21 12.71
C GLY A 86 -14.99 1.33 11.59
N ASN A 87 -13.95 2.16 11.72
CA ASN A 87 -13.04 2.46 10.62
C ASN A 87 -11.57 2.09 10.90
N TRP A 88 -11.20 1.83 12.14
CA TRP A 88 -9.82 1.53 12.48
C TRP A 88 -9.51 0.05 12.30
N VAL A 89 -8.35 -0.24 11.72
CA VAL A 89 -7.83 -1.59 11.51
C VAL A 89 -6.46 -1.68 12.15
N PHE A 90 -6.31 -2.64 13.06
CA PHE A 90 -5.01 -3.04 13.60
C PHE A 90 -4.68 -4.43 13.09
N GLY A 91 -3.42 -4.68 12.73
CA GLY A 91 -3.00 -5.98 12.23
C GLY A 91 -1.54 -6.30 12.52
N LEU A 92 -1.22 -7.57 12.34
CA LEU A 92 0.13 -8.11 12.35
C LEU A 92 0.41 -8.78 11.01
N GLU A 93 1.58 -8.52 10.44
CA GLU A 93 1.99 -9.10 9.16
C GLU A 93 3.42 -9.61 9.26
N ALA A 94 3.65 -10.84 8.78
CA ALA A 94 4.97 -11.36 8.48
C ALA A 94 5.12 -11.44 6.97
N ASN A 95 6.24 -10.96 6.44
CA ASN A 95 6.56 -11.07 5.03
C ASN A 95 8.00 -11.51 4.81
N TYR A 96 8.21 -12.16 3.67
CA TYR A 96 9.54 -12.54 3.20
C TYR A 96 9.61 -12.32 1.69
N SER A 97 10.69 -11.67 1.26
CA SER A 97 10.94 -11.30 -0.14
C SER A 97 12.28 -11.86 -0.59
N PHE A 98 12.30 -12.51 -1.75
CA PHE A 98 13.49 -12.89 -2.46
C PHE A 98 13.89 -11.77 -3.40
N LEU A 99 15.17 -11.43 -3.43
CA LEU A 99 15.73 -10.42 -4.33
C LEU A 99 16.51 -11.08 -5.44
N ASP A 100 16.41 -10.52 -6.65
CA ASP A 100 17.25 -10.94 -7.77
C ASP A 100 18.72 -10.58 -7.49
N THR A 101 19.60 -11.57 -7.68
CA THR A 101 21.01 -11.50 -7.30
C THR A 101 21.91 -11.37 -8.53
N SER A 102 21.64 -10.45 -9.42
CA SER A 102 22.54 -10.18 -10.56
C SER A 102 23.85 -9.49 -10.17
N SER A 103 24.04 -9.09 -8.91
CA SER A 103 25.26 -8.42 -8.41
C SER A 103 25.95 -9.21 -7.32
N SER A 104 27.29 -9.21 -7.31
CA SER A 104 28.17 -9.99 -6.43
C SER A 104 28.07 -9.65 -4.93
N PHE A 105 27.35 -8.59 -4.54
CA PHE A 105 27.14 -8.15 -3.16
C PHE A 105 25.67 -7.82 -2.96
N ALA A 106 24.83 -8.82 -2.69
CA ALA A 106 23.42 -8.57 -2.53
C ALA A 106 22.79 -9.38 -1.41
N ASN A 107 21.92 -8.73 -0.64
CA ASN A 107 20.95 -9.42 0.20
C ASN A 107 20.09 -10.32 -0.71
N ARG A 108 19.99 -11.60 -0.38
CA ARG A 108 19.18 -12.56 -1.14
C ARG A 108 17.74 -12.60 -0.66
N GLY A 109 17.52 -12.20 0.57
CA GLY A 109 16.22 -12.21 1.20
C GLY A 109 16.05 -11.09 2.19
N LEU A 110 14.85 -10.53 2.24
CA LEU A 110 14.38 -9.56 3.22
C LEU A 110 13.16 -10.12 3.92
N GLY A 111 13.25 -10.31 5.23
CA GLY A 111 12.13 -10.72 6.06
C GLY A 111 11.73 -9.61 7.01
N SER A 112 10.45 -9.55 7.37
CA SER A 112 9.99 -8.69 8.46
C SER A 112 8.76 -9.22 9.18
N VAL A 113 8.63 -8.82 10.46
CA VAL A 113 7.41 -8.94 11.25
C VAL A 113 7.02 -7.56 11.70
N THR A 114 5.82 -7.13 11.34
CA THR A 114 5.35 -5.75 11.52
C THR A 114 3.96 -5.71 12.14
N GLY A 115 3.73 -4.72 13.02
CA GLY A 115 2.39 -4.25 13.34
C GLY A 115 1.93 -3.24 12.30
N ARG A 116 0.65 -3.25 11.95
CA ARG A 116 0.03 -2.26 11.07
C ARG A 116 -1.17 -1.60 11.72
N LEU A 117 -1.33 -0.30 11.49
CA LEU A 117 -2.48 0.49 11.93
C LEU A 117 -3.00 1.30 10.74
N GLY A 118 -4.29 1.23 10.51
CA GLY A 118 -4.90 1.91 9.36
C GLY A 118 -6.30 2.39 9.61
N SER A 119 -6.82 3.13 8.64
CA SER A 119 -8.21 3.56 8.58
C SER A 119 -8.85 3.04 7.30
N ALA A 120 -10.01 2.40 7.45
CA ALA A 120 -10.78 1.82 6.36
C ALA A 120 -11.93 2.75 5.95
N TRP A 121 -12.04 3.02 4.65
CA TRP A 121 -13.16 3.74 4.05
C TRP A 121 -13.82 2.85 3.00
N GLY A 122 -14.85 2.12 3.43
CA GLY A 122 -15.47 1.10 2.57
C GLY A 122 -14.46 0.03 2.16
N PRO A 123 -14.23 -0.19 0.85
CA PRO A 123 -13.29 -1.19 0.37
C PRO A 123 -11.82 -0.78 0.44
N THR A 124 -11.51 0.45 0.84
CA THR A 124 -10.15 0.99 0.84
C THR A 124 -9.60 1.09 2.25
N LEU A 125 -8.39 0.56 2.48
CA LEU A 125 -7.63 0.68 3.72
C LEU A 125 -6.34 1.45 3.45
N LEU A 126 -6.15 2.58 4.15
CA LEU A 126 -4.86 3.28 4.23
C LEU A 126 -4.20 2.91 5.55
N TYR A 127 -2.93 2.49 5.50
CA TYR A 127 -2.23 2.03 6.71
C TYR A 127 -0.78 2.46 6.75
N VAL A 128 -0.26 2.52 7.97
CA VAL A 128 1.17 2.56 8.28
C VAL A 128 1.56 1.28 8.99
N LYS A 129 2.81 0.88 8.89
CA LYS A 129 3.33 -0.33 9.53
C LYS A 129 4.75 -0.11 10.03
N GLY A 130 5.14 -0.89 11.02
CA GLY A 130 6.51 -0.87 11.54
C GLY A 130 6.79 -2.10 12.37
N GLY A 131 8.07 -2.45 12.47
CA GLY A 131 8.47 -3.62 13.23
C GLY A 131 9.91 -4.04 12.99
N TYR A 132 10.15 -5.32 13.28
CA TYR A 132 11.45 -5.96 13.16
C TYR A 132 11.69 -6.47 11.75
N ALA A 133 12.94 -6.31 11.27
CA ALA A 133 13.36 -6.79 9.97
C ALA A 133 14.69 -7.54 10.05
N TRP A 134 14.89 -8.45 9.11
CA TRP A 134 16.16 -9.16 8.94
C TRP A 134 16.46 -9.31 7.44
N ALA A 135 17.76 -9.39 7.13
CA ALA A 135 18.23 -9.63 5.78
C ALA A 135 19.19 -10.83 5.77
N ASP A 136 18.99 -11.71 4.80
CA ASP A 136 19.88 -12.84 4.55
C ASP A 136 20.93 -12.44 3.52
N SER A 137 22.20 -12.34 3.95
CA SER A 137 23.34 -12.05 3.08
C SER A 137 24.30 -13.24 3.05
N ARG A 138 24.69 -13.70 1.86
CA ARG A 138 25.78 -14.65 1.70
C ARG A 138 26.97 -13.96 1.04
N PHE A 139 28.14 -14.03 1.68
CA PHE A 139 29.40 -13.63 1.07
C PHE A 139 29.91 -14.74 0.17
N THR A 140 30.11 -14.46 -1.13
CA THR A 140 30.54 -15.47 -2.13
C THR A 140 32.06 -15.51 -2.30
N ASN A 141 32.85 -14.65 -1.64
CA ASN A 141 34.32 -14.61 -1.76
C ASN A 141 34.99 -15.00 -0.44
N GLY A 142 35.15 -16.30 -0.18
CA GLY A 142 36.17 -16.85 0.74
C GLY A 142 36.10 -16.44 2.22
N PHE A 143 35.24 -15.54 2.62
CA PHE A 143 34.97 -15.18 4.00
C PHE A 143 33.64 -15.82 4.40
N THR A 144 33.74 -16.96 5.09
CA THR A 144 32.61 -17.61 5.73
C THR A 144 32.16 -16.76 6.92
N GLY A 145 31.12 -15.98 6.70
CA GLY A 145 30.37 -15.27 7.73
C GLY A 145 28.93 -15.12 7.29
N ASP A 146 28.06 -15.96 7.83
CA ASP A 146 26.60 -15.69 7.79
C ASP A 146 26.36 -14.47 8.67
N ALA A 147 26.42 -13.30 8.08
CA ALA A 147 26.00 -12.07 8.75
C ALA A 147 24.50 -11.87 8.51
N GLY A 148 23.67 -12.61 9.23
CA GLY A 148 22.26 -12.24 9.40
C GLY A 148 22.22 -10.82 9.95
N ARG A 149 21.66 -9.88 9.19
CA ARG A 149 21.53 -8.48 9.62
C ARG A 149 20.12 -8.27 10.14
N ASN A 150 20.07 -7.79 11.37
CA ASN A 150 18.83 -7.44 12.05
C ASN A 150 18.66 -5.93 12.06
N GLY A 151 17.43 -5.47 11.96
CA GLY A 151 17.12 -4.06 11.93
C GLY A 151 15.65 -3.79 12.19
N TYR A 152 15.24 -2.60 11.89
CA TYR A 152 13.83 -2.21 11.94
C TYR A 152 13.32 -1.83 10.55
N THR A 153 12.00 -1.84 10.42
CA THR A 153 11.34 -1.41 9.20
C THR A 153 10.14 -0.53 9.53
N VAL A 154 9.93 0.46 8.69
CA VAL A 154 8.73 1.30 8.71
C VAL A 154 8.20 1.44 7.29
N GLY A 155 6.90 1.60 7.16
CA GLY A 155 6.29 1.72 5.84
C GLY A 155 4.84 2.12 5.91
N GLY A 156 4.21 2.13 4.76
CA GLY A 156 2.80 2.38 4.63
C GLY A 156 2.29 2.00 3.24
N GLY A 157 1.00 1.90 3.13
CA GLY A 157 0.39 1.48 1.88
C GLY A 157 -1.09 1.72 1.83
N ILE A 158 -1.62 1.42 0.67
CA ILE A 158 -3.04 1.40 0.40
C ILE A 158 -3.43 -0.01 -0.05
N GLU A 159 -4.50 -0.53 0.50
CA GLU A 159 -5.06 -1.85 0.16
C GLU A 159 -6.53 -1.68 -0.23
N TYR A 160 -6.95 -2.38 -1.27
CA TYR A 160 -8.30 -2.30 -1.82
C TYR A 160 -8.93 -3.69 -1.91
N LEU A 161 -10.11 -3.87 -1.33
CA LEU A 161 -10.92 -5.08 -1.42
C LEU A 161 -11.66 -5.11 -2.76
N PHE A 162 -11.30 -6.02 -3.66
CA PHE A 162 -12.03 -6.28 -4.90
C PHE A 162 -13.33 -7.01 -4.62
N ASN A 163 -13.30 -7.90 -3.64
CA ASN A 163 -14.43 -8.64 -3.10
C ASN A 163 -14.11 -9.06 -1.66
N ARG A 164 -15.00 -9.86 -1.03
CA ARG A 164 -14.85 -10.28 0.37
C ARG A 164 -13.55 -11.04 0.66
N ASN A 165 -13.00 -11.73 -0.33
CA ASN A 165 -11.85 -12.62 -0.14
C ASN A 165 -10.57 -12.13 -0.79
N TRP A 166 -10.62 -11.19 -1.73
CA TRP A 166 -9.45 -10.75 -2.47
C TRP A 166 -9.21 -9.26 -2.29
N SER A 167 -7.98 -8.91 -1.95
CA SER A 167 -7.52 -7.52 -1.91
C SER A 167 -6.20 -7.36 -2.64
N GLY A 168 -6.01 -6.18 -3.22
CA GLY A 168 -4.74 -5.75 -3.80
C GLY A 168 -4.15 -4.63 -2.99
N LYS A 169 -2.82 -4.62 -2.81
CA LYS A 169 -2.12 -3.57 -2.07
C LYS A 169 -0.96 -2.99 -2.87
N ILE A 170 -0.68 -1.71 -2.63
CA ILE A 170 0.57 -1.05 -3.00
C ILE A 170 1.18 -0.54 -1.70
N GLU A 171 2.45 -0.85 -1.48
CA GLU A 171 3.14 -0.61 -0.23
C GLU A 171 4.55 -0.08 -0.48
N TYR A 172 4.92 0.95 0.25
CA TYR A 172 6.29 1.40 0.41
C TYR A 172 6.80 0.96 1.77
N GLN A 173 8.03 0.44 1.82
CA GLN A 173 8.66 0.00 3.06
C GLN A 173 10.14 0.36 3.07
N TYR A 174 10.57 0.98 4.15
CA TYR A 174 11.95 1.33 4.44
C TYR A 174 12.52 0.34 5.45
N TYR A 175 13.74 -0.12 5.20
CA TYR A 175 14.49 -1.03 6.05
C TYR A 175 15.79 -0.36 6.48
N ASP A 176 16.13 -0.42 7.77
CA ASP A 176 17.39 0.05 8.31
C ASP A 176 18.05 -1.09 9.12
N PHE A 177 19.18 -1.56 8.63
CA PHE A 177 19.97 -2.63 9.26
C PHE A 177 21.19 -2.10 10.01
N GLY A 178 21.24 -0.77 10.27
CA GLY A 178 22.32 -0.12 10.99
C GLY A 178 23.60 0.01 10.19
N THR A 179 24.68 0.38 10.89
CA THR A 179 26.00 0.62 10.30
C THR A 179 26.91 -0.56 10.60
N THR A 180 27.54 -1.15 9.59
CA THR A 180 28.58 -2.17 9.75
C THR A 180 29.93 -1.50 9.70
N THR A 181 30.69 -1.57 10.79
CA THR A 181 32.07 -1.08 10.87
C THR A 181 32.99 -2.25 10.61
N PHE A 182 33.81 -2.19 9.54
CA PHE A 182 34.88 -3.15 9.29
C PHE A 182 36.19 -2.58 9.87
N LEU A 183 36.76 -3.26 10.85
CA LEU A 183 38.09 -2.98 11.35
C LEU A 183 39.08 -3.81 10.53
N THR A 184 39.82 -3.17 9.63
CA THR A 184 41.04 -3.76 9.10
C THR A 184 42.20 -3.40 10.03
N PRO A 185 43.24 -4.26 10.18
CA PRO A 185 44.34 -4.05 11.13
C PRO A 185 45.15 -2.77 10.91
N THR A 186 44.95 -2.07 9.80
CA THR A 186 45.75 -0.91 9.40
C THR A 186 44.97 0.36 9.04
N LEU A 187 43.65 0.31 8.88
CA LEU A 187 42.85 1.49 8.56
C LEU A 187 41.42 1.34 9.04
N ALA A 188 40.92 2.30 9.81
CA ALA A 188 39.52 2.43 10.12
C ALA A 188 38.78 2.89 8.85
N VAL A 189 38.13 2.00 8.14
CA VAL A 189 37.25 2.36 7.00
C VAL A 189 35.90 2.69 7.55
N GLY A 190 35.36 3.84 7.18
CA GLY A 190 34.10 4.38 7.67
C GLY A 190 32.92 3.39 7.55
N GLY A 191 31.99 3.47 8.49
CA GLY A 191 30.81 2.61 8.51
C GLY A 191 29.90 2.84 7.31
N PHE A 192 29.54 1.78 6.61
CA PHE A 192 28.51 1.83 5.57
C PHE A 192 27.14 1.63 6.21
N ARG A 193 26.26 2.61 6.05
CA ARG A 193 24.84 2.48 6.42
C ARG A 193 24.15 1.59 5.38
N ASN A 194 23.43 0.58 5.85
CA ASN A 194 22.73 -0.36 4.99
C ASN A 194 21.23 -0.14 5.13
N ASP A 195 20.74 0.83 4.38
CA ASP A 195 19.32 1.14 4.28
C ASP A 195 18.79 0.75 2.91
N GLU A 196 17.53 0.31 2.88
CA GLU A 196 16.87 -0.18 1.67
C GLU A 196 15.43 0.32 1.59
N HIS A 197 15.08 0.85 0.44
CA HIS A 197 13.74 1.31 0.12
C HIS A 197 13.08 0.30 -0.80
N THR A 198 11.86 -0.10 -0.51
CA THR A 198 11.12 -1.04 -1.35
C THR A 198 9.76 -0.48 -1.72
N VAL A 199 9.35 -0.74 -2.97
CA VAL A 199 7.99 -0.51 -3.45
C VAL A 199 7.44 -1.84 -3.91
N LYS A 200 6.30 -2.25 -3.35
CA LYS A 200 5.69 -3.57 -3.56
C LYS A 200 4.24 -3.42 -4.00
N ALA A 201 3.84 -4.23 -4.97
CA ALA A 201 2.44 -4.50 -5.29
C ALA A 201 2.12 -5.94 -4.87
N GLY A 202 1.04 -6.14 -4.14
CA GLY A 202 0.67 -7.43 -3.57
C GLY A 202 -0.79 -7.77 -3.79
N LEU A 203 -1.07 -9.07 -3.78
CA LEU A 203 -2.41 -9.63 -3.81
C LEU A 203 -2.58 -10.52 -2.59
N ASN A 204 -3.68 -10.33 -1.85
CA ASN A 204 -4.00 -11.11 -0.65
C ASN A 204 -5.31 -11.88 -0.84
N TYR A 205 -5.33 -13.11 -0.36
CA TYR A 205 -6.54 -13.86 -0.11
C TYR A 205 -6.87 -13.78 1.38
N ARG A 206 -8.06 -13.29 1.70
CA ARG A 206 -8.55 -13.07 3.07
C ARG A 206 -9.53 -14.17 3.47
N PHE A 207 -9.26 -14.78 4.61
CA PHE A 207 -10.13 -15.78 5.23
C PHE A 207 -11.07 -15.05 6.19
N ASN A 208 -12.24 -14.64 5.69
CA ASN A 208 -13.23 -13.97 6.53
C ASN A 208 -13.90 -15.00 7.45
N TRP A 209 -13.55 -15.00 8.71
CA TRP A 209 -14.16 -15.83 9.77
C TRP A 209 -15.25 -15.06 10.53
N GLY A 210 -15.94 -14.17 9.89
CA GLY A 210 -16.98 -13.33 10.45
C GLY A 210 -18.30 -13.45 9.72
N ASN A 211 -19.25 -14.10 10.36
CA ASN A 211 -20.70 -14.08 10.18
C ASN A 211 -21.26 -14.35 8.78
N PHE A 212 -21.77 -15.56 8.64
CA PHE A 212 -22.87 -15.91 7.75
C PHE A 212 -24.16 -15.17 8.17
#